data_39494d0b669e89a35df51f6e0dbdbc73
#
_entry.id   39494d0b669e89a35df51f6e0dbdbc73
#
_cell.length_a   1.000
_cell.length_b   1.000
_cell.length_c   1.000
_cell.angle_alpha   90.00
_cell.angle_beta   90.00
_cell.angle_gamma   90.00
#
_symmetry.space_group_name_H-M   'P 1'
#
loop_
_entity.id
_entity.type
_entity.pdbx_description
1 polymer ?
#
loop_
_entity_poly.entity_id
_entity_poly.type
_entity_poly.pdbx_seq_one_letter_code
_entity_poly.pdbx_strand_id
1 'polypeptide(L)'
;WETSTLLIGALSVFVLVLAVWSFSTGRLRRTVADTLVTMAGIGFAVSIMNGFGYLLYGEAGPMSQILPILLIGLGVDYSIHITSRYREDASQGDAVADAVSVAIRTVGVALVLATITTSIGFLTNLTNDIPALREFGVLAAIGIVASFFIMLTFVPAVRLLLDSRAERRGTLDRVALRGGDARLLPRLAGKTSWLAKYAAIPTLI
;
A
#
# COMPACT_ATOMS: atom_id res chain seq x y z
N TRP A 1 25.61 6.52 15.35
CA TRP A 1 25.47 6.37 13.88
C TRP A 1 24.21 5.58 13.48
N GLU A 2 23.88 4.49 14.18
CA GLU A 2 22.72 3.65 13.85
C GLU A 2 21.38 4.37 14.02
N THR A 3 21.20 5.11 15.10
CA THR A 3 19.94 5.84 15.36
C THR A 3 19.69 6.94 14.32
N SER A 4 20.74 7.65 13.91
CA SER A 4 20.63 8.70 12.88
C SER A 4 20.25 8.11 11.52
N THR A 5 20.81 6.97 11.13
CA THR A 5 20.52 6.30 9.88
C THR A 5 19.07 5.77 9.85
N LEU A 6 18.61 5.21 10.97
CA LEU A 6 17.22 4.74 11.11
C LEU A 6 16.22 5.91 11.04
N LEU A 7 16.54 7.04 11.68
CA LEU A 7 15.69 8.24 11.62
C LEU A 7 15.62 8.83 10.20
N ILE A 8 16.74 8.90 9.49
CA ILE A 8 16.78 9.38 8.11
C ILE A 8 15.99 8.43 7.20
N GLY A 9 16.16 7.12 7.38
CA GLY A 9 15.40 6.12 6.64
C GLY A 9 13.89 6.23 6.87
N ALA A 10 13.45 6.31 8.11
CA ALA A 10 12.05 6.47 8.48
C ALA A 10 11.46 7.77 7.93
N LEU A 11 12.21 8.87 8.02
CA LEU A 11 11.79 10.17 7.49
C LEU A 11 11.66 10.13 5.96
N SER A 12 12.61 9.49 5.28
CA SER A 12 12.59 9.34 3.81
C SER A 12 11.37 8.55 3.35
N VAL A 13 11.05 7.45 4.02
CA VAL A 13 9.86 6.65 3.75
C VAL A 13 8.59 7.46 4.02
N PHE A 14 8.52 8.16 5.14
CA PHE A 14 7.38 9.02 5.48
C PHE A 14 7.15 10.08 4.40
N VAL A 15 8.21 10.77 3.95
CA VAL A 15 8.13 11.77 2.89
C VAL A 15 7.69 11.16 1.57
N LEU A 16 8.18 9.97 1.22
CA LEU A 16 7.80 9.27 0.00
C LEU A 16 6.30 8.89 0.02
N VAL A 17 5.83 8.30 1.11
CA VAL A 17 4.40 7.95 1.27
C VAL A 17 3.53 9.21 1.28
N LEU A 18 3.98 10.27 1.94
CA LEU A 18 3.28 11.56 1.94
C LEU A 18 3.22 12.16 0.53
N ALA A 19 4.30 12.07 -0.25
CA ALA A 19 4.31 12.51 -1.64
C ALA A 19 3.31 11.72 -2.48
N VAL A 20 3.31 10.38 -2.39
CA VAL A 20 2.34 9.52 -3.10
C VAL A 20 0.90 9.93 -2.77
N TRP A 21 0.57 10.12 -1.51
CA TRP A 21 -0.76 10.55 -1.09
C TRP A 21 -1.08 11.99 -1.47
N SER A 22 -0.09 12.90 -1.56
CA SER A 22 -0.31 14.29 -1.96
C SER A 22 -0.79 14.40 -3.41
N PHE A 23 -0.32 13.52 -4.30
CA PHE A 23 -0.78 13.46 -5.68
C PHE A 23 -2.22 12.94 -5.81
N SER A 24 -2.71 12.17 -4.86
CA SER A 24 -4.06 11.59 -4.89
C SER A 24 -5.10 12.41 -4.12
N THR A 25 -4.67 13.36 -3.27
CA THR A 25 -5.57 14.09 -2.36
C THR A 25 -5.34 15.59 -2.48
N GLY A 26 -6.33 16.35 -2.91
CA GLY A 26 -6.22 17.81 -3.02
C GLY A 26 -6.18 18.57 -1.67
N ARG A 27 -6.14 17.88 -0.51
CA ARG A 27 -6.13 18.48 0.84
C ARG A 27 -5.07 17.88 1.75
N LEU A 28 -4.15 18.71 2.20
CA LEU A 28 -3.01 18.34 3.04
C LEU A 28 -3.41 17.54 4.29
N ARG A 29 -4.49 17.94 4.99
CA ARG A 29 -4.96 17.24 6.20
C ARG A 29 -5.37 15.78 5.94
N ARG A 30 -6.00 15.49 4.80
CA ARG A 30 -6.36 14.13 4.40
C ARG A 30 -5.12 13.35 3.98
N THR A 31 -4.24 13.97 3.21
CA THR A 31 -2.95 13.38 2.83
C THR A 31 -2.16 12.91 4.04
N VAL A 32 -2.04 13.76 5.06
CA VAL A 32 -1.33 13.41 6.31
C VAL A 32 -2.04 12.25 7.03
N ALA A 33 -3.38 12.29 7.14
CA ALA A 33 -4.12 11.21 7.78
C ALA A 33 -3.94 9.87 7.04
N ASP A 34 -3.99 9.87 5.70
CA ASP A 34 -3.78 8.67 4.88
C ASP A 34 -2.37 8.12 5.03
N THR A 35 -1.39 9.02 5.04
CA THR A 35 0.01 8.66 5.26
C THR A 35 0.19 8.02 6.64
N LEU A 36 -0.34 8.62 7.70
CA LEU A 36 -0.22 8.09 9.06
C LEU A 36 -0.90 6.73 9.21
N VAL A 37 -2.08 6.55 8.66
CA VAL A 37 -2.80 5.27 8.69
C VAL A 37 -2.01 4.19 7.93
N THR A 38 -1.51 4.51 6.75
CA THR A 38 -0.68 3.58 5.96
C THR A 38 0.60 3.22 6.70
N MET A 39 1.31 4.20 7.25
CA MET A 39 2.55 3.98 8.02
C MET A 39 2.31 3.15 9.28
N ALA A 40 1.22 3.41 10.00
CA ALA A 40 0.86 2.59 11.16
C ALA A 40 0.59 1.13 10.76
N GLY A 41 -0.14 0.91 9.67
CA GLY A 41 -0.39 -0.43 9.14
C GLY A 41 0.89 -1.16 8.74
N ILE A 42 1.80 -0.48 8.05
CA ILE A 42 3.13 -1.03 7.71
C ILE A 42 3.92 -1.36 8.98
N GLY A 43 3.93 -0.46 9.97
CA GLY A 43 4.59 -0.69 11.25
C GLY A 43 4.08 -1.95 11.95
N PHE A 44 2.77 -2.20 11.96
CA PHE A 44 2.20 -3.44 12.50
C PHE A 44 2.64 -4.67 11.71
N ALA A 45 2.65 -4.62 10.38
CA ALA A 45 3.09 -5.73 9.54
C ALA A 45 4.57 -6.08 9.78
N VAL A 46 5.43 -5.08 9.84
CA VAL A 46 6.86 -5.24 10.15
C VAL A 46 7.06 -5.80 11.56
N SER A 47 6.27 -5.32 12.54
CA SER A 47 6.35 -5.84 13.92
C SER A 47 5.95 -7.31 14.00
N ILE A 48 4.90 -7.73 13.30
CA ILE A 48 4.50 -9.14 13.22
C ILE A 48 5.59 -9.97 12.56
N MET A 49 6.11 -9.53 11.41
CA MET A 49 7.19 -10.22 10.72
C MET A 49 8.41 -10.42 11.62
N ASN A 50 8.86 -9.36 12.31
CA ASN A 50 10.00 -9.42 13.22
C ASN A 50 9.70 -10.32 14.43
N GLY A 51 8.48 -10.29 14.96
CA GLY A 51 8.05 -11.19 16.05
C GLY A 51 8.15 -12.66 15.65
N PHE A 52 7.68 -13.01 14.45
CA PHE A 52 7.84 -14.37 13.92
C PHE A 52 9.30 -14.70 13.62
N GLY A 53 10.09 -13.75 13.14
CA GLY A 53 11.52 -13.92 12.94
C GLY A 53 12.23 -14.33 14.22
N TYR A 54 11.95 -13.62 15.31
CA TYR A 54 12.50 -13.93 16.62
C TYR A 54 12.04 -15.31 17.14
N LEU A 55 10.76 -15.65 16.96
CA LEU A 55 10.21 -16.94 17.39
C LEU A 55 10.80 -18.14 16.63
N LEU A 56 11.06 -17.99 15.33
CA LEU A 56 11.51 -19.07 14.48
C LEU A 56 13.03 -19.24 14.46
N TYR A 57 13.77 -18.13 14.53
CA TYR A 57 15.22 -18.12 14.30
C TYR A 57 16.03 -17.56 15.48
N GLY A 58 15.38 -16.98 16.49
CA GLY A 58 16.03 -16.40 17.67
C GLY A 58 16.64 -15.02 17.43
N GLU A 59 17.33 -14.82 16.31
CA GLU A 59 17.95 -13.56 15.92
C GLU A 59 17.59 -13.25 14.47
N ALA A 60 17.48 -11.95 14.13
CA ALA A 60 17.25 -11.54 12.75
C ALA A 60 18.54 -11.65 11.94
N GLY A 61 18.55 -12.49 10.92
CA GLY A 61 19.67 -12.61 10.00
C GLY A 61 19.92 -11.34 9.19
N PRO A 62 21.11 -11.18 8.60
CA PRO A 62 21.46 -9.99 7.82
C PRO A 62 20.48 -9.70 6.67
N MET A 63 19.96 -10.75 6.05
CA MET A 63 18.99 -10.64 4.94
C MET A 63 17.62 -10.14 5.41
N SER A 64 17.24 -10.44 6.66
CA SER A 64 15.95 -10.01 7.23
C SER A 64 15.85 -8.50 7.41
N GLN A 65 16.98 -7.80 7.50
CA GLN A 65 17.03 -6.34 7.62
C GLN A 65 16.53 -5.61 6.34
N ILE A 66 16.53 -6.29 5.20
CA ILE A 66 16.04 -5.73 3.92
C ILE A 66 14.52 -5.85 3.81
N LEU A 67 13.90 -6.79 4.53
CA LEU A 67 12.47 -7.08 4.44
C LEU A 67 11.53 -5.90 4.78
N PRO A 68 11.83 -5.05 5.77
CA PRO A 68 10.99 -3.87 6.03
C PRO A 68 10.84 -2.96 4.81
N ILE A 69 11.87 -2.80 3.98
CA ILE A 69 11.83 -1.99 2.77
C ILE A 69 10.84 -2.59 1.76
N LEU A 70 10.88 -3.91 1.59
CA LEU A 70 9.94 -4.64 0.73
C LEU A 70 8.49 -4.49 1.23
N LEU A 71 8.27 -4.65 2.54
CA LEU A 71 6.94 -4.51 3.14
C LEU A 71 6.39 -3.09 3.02
N ILE A 72 7.24 -2.07 3.09
CA ILE A 72 6.84 -0.68 2.87
C ILE A 72 6.26 -0.53 1.46
N GLY A 73 6.95 -1.03 0.44
CA GLY A 73 6.47 -0.96 -0.94
C GLY A 73 5.11 -1.62 -1.14
N LEU A 74 4.98 -2.86 -0.68
CA LEU A 74 3.72 -3.62 -0.79
C LEU A 74 2.61 -3.03 0.08
N GLY A 75 2.91 -2.59 1.30
CA GLY A 75 1.93 -1.98 2.19
C GLY A 75 1.36 -0.68 1.64
N VAL A 76 2.20 0.17 1.05
CA VAL A 76 1.77 1.40 0.37
C VAL A 76 0.86 1.06 -0.81
N ASP A 77 1.24 0.08 -1.64
CA ASP A 77 0.47 -0.34 -2.80
C ASP A 77 -0.92 -0.85 -2.39
N TYR A 78 -1.01 -1.76 -1.42
CA TYR A 78 -2.28 -2.25 -0.90
C TYR A 78 -3.16 -1.14 -0.35
N SER A 79 -2.58 -0.22 0.43
CA SER A 79 -3.29 0.93 0.99
C SER A 79 -3.84 1.87 -0.10
N ILE A 80 -3.05 2.13 -1.16
CA ILE A 80 -3.47 2.97 -2.29
C ILE A 80 -4.66 2.32 -3.02
N HIS A 81 -4.56 1.05 -3.36
CA HIS A 81 -5.63 0.37 -4.10
C HIS A 81 -6.96 0.38 -3.34
N ILE A 82 -6.94 0.00 -2.05
CA ILE A 82 -8.14 -0.01 -1.21
C ILE A 82 -8.71 1.40 -1.05
N THR A 83 -7.86 2.38 -0.71
CA THR A 83 -8.31 3.74 -0.46
C THR A 83 -8.80 4.43 -1.73
N SER A 84 -8.18 4.18 -2.87
CA SER A 84 -8.60 4.75 -4.16
C SER A 84 -9.98 4.23 -4.54
N ARG A 85 -10.22 2.92 -4.42
CA ARG A 85 -11.52 2.33 -4.71
C ARG A 85 -12.61 2.85 -3.77
N TYR A 86 -12.33 2.88 -2.46
CA TYR A 86 -13.23 3.48 -1.49
C TYR A 86 -13.62 4.93 -1.85
N ARG A 87 -12.63 5.74 -2.24
CA ARG A 87 -12.86 7.15 -2.59
C ARG A 87 -13.70 7.31 -3.85
N GLU A 88 -13.51 6.44 -4.82
CA GLU A 88 -14.28 6.44 -6.05
C GLU A 88 -15.78 6.35 -5.74
N ASP A 89 -16.20 5.32 -5.00
CA ASP A 89 -17.61 5.08 -4.67
C ASP A 89 -18.15 6.15 -3.70
N ALA A 90 -17.43 6.48 -2.64
CA ALA A 90 -17.84 7.51 -1.68
C ALA A 90 -17.96 8.90 -2.30
N SER A 91 -17.19 9.23 -3.37
CA SER A 91 -17.29 10.49 -4.08
C SER A 91 -18.54 10.58 -4.95
N GLN A 92 -19.10 9.45 -5.39
CA GLN A 92 -20.30 9.35 -6.21
C GLN A 92 -21.60 9.51 -5.40
N GLY A 93 -21.51 9.47 -4.08
CA GLY A 93 -22.63 9.71 -3.18
C GLY A 93 -23.00 8.51 -2.31
N ASP A 94 -22.32 7.37 -2.47
CA ASP A 94 -22.57 6.19 -1.66
C ASP A 94 -22.30 6.45 -0.18
N ALA A 95 -23.02 5.73 0.69
CA ALA A 95 -22.74 5.76 2.11
C ALA A 95 -21.32 5.24 2.39
N VAL A 96 -20.64 5.83 3.37
CA VAL A 96 -19.26 5.46 3.73
C VAL A 96 -19.11 3.95 3.96
N ALA A 97 -20.10 3.34 4.65
CA ALA A 97 -20.07 1.90 4.94
C ALA A 97 -20.16 1.04 3.67
N ASP A 98 -21.00 1.42 2.74
CA ASP A 98 -21.20 0.70 1.47
C ASP A 98 -19.95 0.83 0.58
N ALA A 99 -19.41 2.05 0.43
CA ALA A 99 -18.19 2.32 -0.31
C ALA A 99 -16.99 1.52 0.24
N VAL A 100 -16.83 1.43 1.55
CA VAL A 100 -15.80 0.60 2.20
C VAL A 100 -16.02 -0.89 1.89
N SER A 101 -17.26 -1.37 1.99
CA SER A 101 -17.59 -2.78 1.71
C SER A 101 -17.30 -3.15 0.26
N VAL A 102 -17.66 -2.30 -0.69
CA VAL A 102 -17.39 -2.49 -2.12
C VAL A 102 -15.88 -2.50 -2.39
N ALA A 103 -15.14 -1.57 -1.79
CA ALA A 103 -13.68 -1.53 -1.93
C ALA A 103 -13.03 -2.83 -1.46
N ILE A 104 -13.39 -3.34 -0.29
CA ILE A 104 -12.86 -4.59 0.25
C ILE A 104 -13.18 -5.78 -0.68
N ARG A 105 -14.42 -5.87 -1.17
CA ARG A 105 -14.86 -6.98 -2.02
C ARG A 105 -14.20 -6.97 -3.40
N THR A 106 -14.06 -5.78 -4.00
CA THR A 106 -13.54 -5.64 -5.38
C THR A 106 -12.02 -5.75 -5.41
N VAL A 107 -11.34 -4.98 -4.59
CA VAL A 107 -9.88 -4.93 -4.56
C VAL A 107 -9.31 -6.12 -3.79
N GLY A 108 -10.01 -6.58 -2.73
CA GLY A 108 -9.55 -7.66 -1.87
C GLY A 108 -9.25 -8.94 -2.64
N VAL A 109 -10.07 -9.32 -3.64
CA VAL A 109 -9.83 -10.51 -4.47
C VAL A 109 -8.52 -10.41 -5.24
N ALA A 110 -8.25 -9.27 -5.86
CA ALA A 110 -7.00 -9.04 -6.59
C ALA A 110 -5.79 -9.08 -5.64
N LEU A 111 -5.93 -8.47 -4.46
CA LEU A 111 -4.88 -8.46 -3.45
C LEU A 111 -4.61 -9.86 -2.86
N VAL A 112 -5.64 -10.69 -2.68
CA VAL A 112 -5.48 -12.11 -2.28
C VAL A 112 -4.61 -12.85 -3.29
N LEU A 113 -4.94 -12.75 -4.58
CA LEU A 113 -4.18 -13.42 -5.63
C LEU A 113 -2.73 -12.93 -5.68
N ALA A 114 -2.51 -11.61 -5.61
CA ALA A 114 -1.19 -11.03 -5.56
C ALA A 114 -0.40 -11.51 -4.32
N THR A 115 -1.03 -11.55 -3.15
CA THR A 115 -0.42 -12.02 -1.91
C THR A 115 -0.02 -13.49 -2.00
N ILE A 116 -0.89 -14.34 -2.50
CA ILE A 116 -0.62 -15.78 -2.66
C ILE A 116 0.55 -15.99 -3.64
N THR A 117 0.49 -15.39 -4.82
CA THR A 117 1.53 -15.57 -5.84
C THR A 117 2.88 -15.07 -5.37
N THR A 118 2.92 -13.90 -4.72
CA THR A 118 4.17 -13.34 -4.19
C THR A 118 4.71 -14.17 -3.03
N SER A 119 3.85 -14.62 -2.11
CA SER A 119 4.27 -15.48 -0.99
C SER A 119 4.83 -16.82 -1.49
N ILE A 120 4.19 -17.45 -2.47
CA ILE A 120 4.72 -18.67 -3.09
C ILE A 120 6.09 -18.38 -3.71
N GLY A 121 6.24 -17.28 -4.44
CA GLY A 121 7.52 -16.88 -5.03
C GLY A 121 8.63 -16.77 -3.99
N PHE A 122 8.37 -16.16 -2.82
CA PHE A 122 9.36 -16.10 -1.74
C PHE A 122 9.62 -17.45 -1.07
N LEU A 123 8.59 -18.27 -0.91
CA LEU A 123 8.73 -19.61 -0.33
C LEU A 123 9.54 -20.57 -1.21
N THR A 124 9.72 -20.30 -2.52
CA THR A 124 10.65 -21.10 -3.34
C THR A 124 12.09 -21.06 -2.83
N ASN A 125 12.46 -20.01 -2.08
CA ASN A 125 13.76 -19.96 -1.43
C ASN A 125 13.98 -21.05 -0.37
N LEU A 126 12.94 -21.75 0.10
CA LEU A 126 13.07 -22.90 0.99
C LEU A 126 13.92 -24.04 0.40
N THR A 127 13.97 -24.14 -0.92
CA THR A 127 14.78 -25.15 -1.63
C THR A 127 16.23 -24.71 -1.82
N ASN A 128 16.61 -23.51 -1.38
CA ASN A 128 17.96 -22.99 -1.54
C ASN A 128 18.90 -23.61 -0.49
N ASP A 129 20.15 -23.86 -0.89
CA ASP A 129 21.18 -24.40 0.00
C ASP A 129 21.71 -23.38 1.02
N ILE A 130 21.50 -22.07 0.76
CA ILE A 130 21.96 -20.99 1.63
C ILE A 130 20.92 -20.74 2.73
N PRO A 131 21.23 -20.97 4.02
CA PRO A 131 20.29 -20.82 5.13
C PRO A 131 19.68 -19.41 5.21
N ALA A 132 20.48 -18.37 4.96
CA ALA A 132 20.02 -16.99 4.99
C ALA A 132 18.94 -16.68 3.94
N LEU A 133 18.98 -17.33 2.77
CA LEU A 133 17.94 -17.18 1.75
C LEU A 133 16.65 -17.92 2.12
N ARG A 134 16.75 -19.05 2.82
CA ARG A 134 15.57 -19.77 3.33
C ARG A 134 14.87 -18.93 4.40
N GLU A 135 15.61 -18.37 5.35
CA GLU A 135 15.07 -17.47 6.37
C GLU A 135 14.40 -16.26 5.73
N PHE A 136 15.08 -15.59 4.80
CA PHE A 136 14.54 -14.45 4.06
C PHE A 136 13.22 -14.80 3.36
N GLY A 137 13.14 -15.94 2.68
CA GLY A 137 11.94 -16.38 1.97
C GLY A 137 10.75 -16.60 2.90
N VAL A 138 10.97 -17.25 4.05
CA VAL A 138 9.91 -17.48 5.04
C VAL A 138 9.43 -16.19 5.65
N LEU A 139 10.34 -15.34 6.10
CA LEU A 139 9.99 -14.07 6.75
C LEU A 139 9.33 -13.11 5.76
N ALA A 140 9.78 -13.08 4.50
CA ALA A 140 9.13 -12.32 3.45
C ALA A 140 7.68 -12.76 3.26
N ALA A 141 7.42 -14.07 3.15
CA ALA A 141 6.07 -14.60 2.99
C ALA A 141 5.18 -14.24 4.19
N ILE A 142 5.68 -14.40 5.42
CA ILE A 142 4.95 -14.01 6.65
C ILE A 142 4.64 -12.50 6.63
N GLY A 143 5.63 -11.67 6.32
CA GLY A 143 5.45 -10.22 6.26
C GLY A 143 4.44 -9.77 5.22
N ILE A 144 4.45 -10.39 4.03
CA ILE A 144 3.50 -10.10 2.95
C ILE A 144 2.08 -10.47 3.36
N VAL A 145 1.89 -11.65 3.94
CA VAL A 145 0.58 -12.10 4.44
C VAL A 145 0.10 -11.18 5.57
N ALA A 146 0.97 -10.84 6.52
CA ALA A 146 0.65 -9.89 7.60
C ALA A 146 0.26 -8.51 7.04
N SER A 147 1.03 -8.00 6.08
CA SER A 147 0.73 -6.73 5.41
C SER A 147 -0.63 -6.76 4.72
N PHE A 148 -0.95 -7.84 4.00
CA PHE A 148 -2.25 -8.02 3.37
C PHE A 148 -3.39 -7.94 4.39
N PHE A 149 -3.35 -8.74 5.45
CA PHE A 149 -4.42 -8.74 6.45
C PHE A 149 -4.57 -7.39 7.15
N ILE A 150 -3.47 -6.75 7.52
CA ILE A 150 -3.51 -5.44 8.17
C ILE A 150 -4.06 -4.38 7.23
N MET A 151 -3.58 -4.31 5.99
CA MET A 151 -4.05 -3.30 5.05
C MET A 151 -5.52 -3.51 4.67
N LEU A 152 -5.97 -4.76 4.54
CA LEU A 152 -7.36 -5.06 4.19
C LEU A 152 -8.34 -4.86 5.37
N THR A 153 -7.86 -4.87 6.61
CA THR A 153 -8.71 -4.69 7.81
C THR A 153 -8.51 -3.33 8.47
N PHE A 154 -7.28 -2.98 8.80
CA PHE A 154 -6.97 -1.76 9.56
C PHE A 154 -7.26 -0.48 8.76
N VAL A 155 -6.80 -0.40 7.52
CA VAL A 155 -6.99 0.81 6.69
C VAL A 155 -8.48 1.09 6.45
N PRO A 156 -9.31 0.12 5.99
CA PRO A 156 -10.75 0.33 5.84
C PRO A 156 -11.47 0.62 7.16
N ALA A 157 -11.09 -0.05 8.26
CA ALA A 157 -11.70 0.19 9.56
C ALA A 157 -11.48 1.62 10.07
N VAL A 158 -10.26 2.13 9.94
CA VAL A 158 -9.96 3.53 10.30
C VAL A 158 -10.72 4.49 9.40
N ARG A 159 -10.83 4.22 8.11
CA ARG A 159 -11.63 5.01 7.18
C ARG A 159 -13.10 5.00 7.56
N LEU A 160 -13.66 3.83 7.82
CA LEU A 160 -15.05 3.70 8.25
C LEU A 160 -15.29 4.55 9.50
N LEU A 161 -14.43 4.49 10.50
CA LEU A 161 -14.59 5.25 11.74
C LEU A 161 -14.49 6.76 11.53
N LEU A 162 -13.51 7.23 10.79
CA LEU A 162 -13.25 8.67 10.61
C LEU A 162 -14.31 9.30 9.69
N ASP A 163 -14.55 8.68 8.54
CA ASP A 163 -15.41 9.27 7.51
C ASP A 163 -16.90 9.08 7.83
N SER A 164 -17.33 7.99 8.53
CA SER A 164 -18.70 7.87 9.05
C SER A 164 -19.02 8.90 10.12
N ARG A 165 -18.05 9.27 10.95
CA ARG A 165 -18.25 10.37 11.91
C ARG A 165 -18.43 11.72 11.19
N ALA A 166 -17.66 11.94 10.14
CA ALA A 166 -17.79 13.16 9.31
C ALA A 166 -19.12 13.16 8.54
N GLU A 167 -19.54 12.03 8.01
CA GLU A 167 -20.82 11.85 7.32
C GLU A 167 -22.01 12.16 8.25
N ARG A 168 -22.04 11.57 9.44
CA ARG A 168 -23.10 11.84 10.45
C ARG A 168 -23.18 13.30 10.90
N ARG A 169 -22.04 14.02 10.83
CA ARG A 169 -21.96 15.45 11.17
C ARG A 169 -22.25 16.37 9.97
N GLY A 170 -22.52 15.82 8.80
CA GLY A 170 -22.66 16.59 7.55
C GLY A 170 -21.40 17.32 7.09
N THR A 171 -20.23 16.94 7.63
CA THR A 171 -18.94 17.58 7.34
C THR A 171 -18.08 16.78 6.36
N LEU A 172 -18.63 15.68 5.83
CA LEU A 172 -17.90 14.85 4.84
C LEU A 172 -17.79 15.60 3.51
N ASP A 173 -16.57 15.97 3.16
CA ASP A 173 -16.30 16.65 1.90
C ASP A 173 -16.11 15.61 0.77
N ARG A 174 -17.20 15.30 0.07
CA ARG A 174 -17.22 14.34 -1.04
C ARG A 174 -16.41 14.82 -2.26
N VAL A 175 -16.29 16.13 -2.45
CA VAL A 175 -15.47 16.70 -3.53
C VAL A 175 -13.99 16.45 -3.25
N ALA A 176 -13.58 16.56 -1.98
CA ALA A 176 -12.21 16.24 -1.58
C ALA A 176 -11.89 14.73 -1.66
N LEU A 177 -12.92 13.85 -1.65
CA LEU A 177 -12.75 12.41 -1.87
C LEU A 177 -12.42 12.09 -3.34
N ARG A 178 -12.95 12.88 -4.27
CA ARG A 178 -12.76 12.66 -5.71
C ARG A 178 -11.30 12.76 -6.17
N GLY A 179 -10.42 13.16 -5.29
CA GLY A 179 -9.03 13.44 -5.63
C GLY A 179 -8.88 14.82 -6.28
N GLY A 180 -7.77 15.49 -6.06
CA GLY A 180 -7.42 16.64 -6.90
C GLY A 180 -7.44 16.15 -8.35
N ASP A 181 -8.12 16.91 -9.22
CA ASP A 181 -8.18 16.64 -10.65
C ASP A 181 -6.83 16.09 -11.13
N ALA A 182 -6.76 14.80 -11.35
CA ALA A 182 -5.61 14.15 -11.99
C ALA A 182 -5.58 14.55 -13.48
N ARG A 183 -5.67 15.85 -13.74
CA ARG A 183 -5.59 16.42 -15.11
C ARG A 183 -4.21 16.25 -15.71
N LEU A 184 -3.20 15.96 -14.87
CA LEU A 184 -1.84 15.72 -15.35
C LEU A 184 -1.71 14.33 -16.00
N LEU A 185 -2.27 13.29 -15.39
CA LEU A 185 -2.20 11.91 -15.92
C LEU A 185 -2.93 11.78 -17.29
N PRO A 186 -4.18 12.25 -17.49
CA PRO A 186 -4.81 12.25 -18.81
C PRO A 186 -4.06 13.11 -19.84
N ARG A 187 -3.47 14.24 -19.43
CA ARG A 187 -2.65 15.08 -20.32
C ARG A 187 -1.34 14.41 -20.72
N LEU A 188 -0.69 13.71 -19.80
CA LEU A 188 0.52 12.93 -20.09
C LEU A 188 0.17 11.69 -20.91
N ALA A 189 -0.88 10.95 -20.54
CA ALA A 189 -1.37 9.81 -21.31
C ALA A 189 -1.85 10.19 -22.73
N GLY A 190 -2.46 11.37 -22.88
CA GLY A 190 -2.79 11.90 -24.21
C GLY A 190 -1.56 12.18 -25.08
N LYS A 191 -0.45 12.63 -24.47
CA LYS A 191 0.82 12.81 -25.20
C LYS A 191 1.52 11.48 -25.51
N THR A 192 1.46 10.51 -24.59
CA THR A 192 2.05 9.19 -24.83
C THR A 192 1.23 8.34 -25.81
N SER A 193 -0.10 8.49 -25.87
CA SER A 193 -0.94 7.83 -26.88
C SER A 193 -0.62 8.33 -28.29
N TRP A 194 -0.26 9.60 -28.45
CA TRP A 194 0.23 10.14 -29.71
C TRP A 194 1.57 9.52 -30.11
N LEU A 195 2.52 9.41 -29.17
CA LEU A 195 3.81 8.73 -29.37
C LEU A 195 3.62 7.23 -29.72
N ALA A 196 2.70 6.53 -29.05
CA ALA A 196 2.39 5.13 -29.35
C ALA A 196 1.81 4.92 -30.74
N LYS A 197 0.97 5.85 -31.24
CA LYS A 197 0.47 5.82 -32.60
C LYS A 197 1.58 5.97 -33.65
N TYR A 198 2.55 6.85 -33.40
CA TYR A 198 3.67 7.04 -34.33
C TYR A 198 4.74 5.94 -34.24
N ALA A 199 4.93 5.33 -33.07
CA ALA A 199 5.86 4.22 -32.90
C ALA A 199 5.32 2.88 -33.44
N ALA A 200 3.99 2.71 -33.54
CA ALA A 200 3.36 1.49 -34.07
C ALA A 200 3.37 1.43 -35.60
N ILE A 201 3.56 2.54 -36.31
CA ILE A 201 3.53 2.58 -37.77
C ILE A 201 4.74 1.88 -38.43
N PRO A 202 5.99 1.97 -37.92
CA PRO A 202 7.13 1.30 -38.55
C PRO A 202 7.28 -0.19 -38.25
N THR A 203 6.46 -0.78 -37.38
CA THR A 203 6.56 -2.22 -37.04
C THR A 203 5.57 -3.10 -37.82
N LEU A 204 4.79 -2.52 -38.74
CA LEU A 204 3.80 -3.20 -39.58
C LEU A 204 4.14 -3.18 -41.09
N ILE A 205 5.36 -2.78 -41.47
CA ILE A 205 5.97 -2.93 -42.79
C ILE A 205 7.24 -3.79 -42.62
#